data_15c19328bd1f8ad2cadc897f4b136a1b
#
_entry.id   15c19328bd1f8ad2cadc897f4b136a1b
#
_cell.length_a   1.000
_cell.length_b   1.000
_cell.length_c   1.000
_cell.angle_alpha   90.00
_cell.angle_beta   90.00
_cell.angle_gamma   90.00
#
_symmetry.space_group_name_H-M   'P 1'
#
loop_
_entity.id
_entity.type
_entity.pdbx_description
1 polymer ?
#
loop_
_entity_poly.entity_id
_entity_poly.type
_entity_poly.pdbx_seq_one_letter_code
_entity_poly.pdbx_strand_id
1 'polypeptide(L)'
;MKNFLYSLFIGLFGITGLTSITFLLMYAAQSIQQAHLYSDLAAVRTQDTQQEIASQSSVQPTSRNLYLENSDMVGWIQIEGTSIDYPVMQTPADPNYYLKHDFEKHYTDYGCPFMQADCDVLRPSDNLIIYGHNMKDGSMFADLSKYSSKDFWQAHKTVWFDTVAGSCAYEIFAVIHTTVQADAAAAFPFYRFVDAAAPEDFAAYVSACKARALYDTGISAQYGDKLLTLSTCDNITDNGRWLVIGKRI
;
A
#
# COMPACT_ATOMS: atom_id res chain seq x y z
N MET A 1 44.07 31.51 20.36
CA MET A 1 42.79 30.95 20.79
C MET A 1 41.66 31.16 19.76
N LYS A 2 41.38 32.40 19.27
CA LYS A 2 40.34 32.65 18.26
C LYS A 2 40.53 31.87 16.93
N ASN A 3 41.74 31.83 16.39
CA ASN A 3 42.01 31.13 15.12
C ASN A 3 41.87 29.60 15.25
N PHE A 4 42.19 29.03 16.40
CA PHE A 4 42.00 27.60 16.68
C PHE A 4 40.51 27.22 16.73
N LEU A 5 39.69 28.01 17.43
CA LEU A 5 38.24 27.81 17.45
C LEU A 5 37.63 27.92 16.03
N TYR A 6 38.07 28.88 15.23
CA TYR A 6 37.58 29.08 13.86
C TYR A 6 37.90 27.88 12.95
N SER A 7 39.15 27.38 13.04
CA SER A 7 39.54 26.17 12.30
C SER A 7 38.76 24.92 12.75
N LEU A 8 38.47 24.81 14.05
CA LEU A 8 37.66 23.74 14.60
C LEU A 8 36.23 23.79 14.07
N PHE A 9 35.60 24.98 14.03
CA PHE A 9 34.27 25.16 13.45
C PHE A 9 34.22 24.84 11.97
N ILE A 10 35.19 25.29 11.17
CA ILE A 10 35.26 24.97 9.74
C ILE A 10 35.41 23.47 9.54
N GLY A 11 36.24 22.80 10.31
CA GLY A 11 36.39 21.35 10.28
C GLY A 11 35.08 20.61 10.61
N LEU A 12 34.37 21.04 11.65
CA LEU A 12 33.10 20.47 12.07
C LEU A 12 32.02 20.66 10.97
N PHE A 13 31.91 21.89 10.42
CA PHE A 13 30.98 22.14 9.30
C PHE A 13 31.34 21.36 8.05
N GLY A 14 32.62 21.17 7.75
CA GLY A 14 33.07 20.33 6.65
C GLY A 14 32.66 18.88 6.82
N ILE A 15 32.82 18.30 8.01
CA ILE A 15 32.44 16.90 8.31
C ILE A 15 30.93 16.75 8.26
N THR A 16 30.15 17.65 8.88
CA THR A 16 28.67 17.58 8.82
C THR A 16 28.15 17.74 7.40
N GLY A 17 28.74 18.61 6.59
CA GLY A 17 28.41 18.77 5.17
C GLY A 17 28.67 17.49 4.37
N LEU A 18 29.84 16.87 4.54
CA LEU A 18 30.19 15.62 3.88
C LEU A 18 29.26 14.46 4.29
N THR A 19 28.98 14.31 5.57
CA THR A 19 28.06 13.25 6.04
C THR A 19 26.64 13.45 5.51
N SER A 20 26.14 14.69 5.45
CA SER A 20 24.82 15.00 4.86
C SER A 20 24.76 14.69 3.37
N ILE A 21 25.80 15.03 2.60
CA ILE A 21 25.88 14.71 1.16
C ILE A 21 25.92 13.20 0.97
N THR A 22 26.72 12.47 1.74
CA THR A 22 26.79 11.00 1.66
C THR A 22 25.42 10.37 1.92
N PHE A 23 24.72 10.84 2.95
CA PHE A 23 23.38 10.35 3.28
C PHE A 23 22.37 10.61 2.15
N LEU A 24 22.40 11.82 1.56
CA LEU A 24 21.53 12.15 0.42
C LEU A 24 21.82 11.28 -0.81
N LEU A 25 23.10 11.02 -1.09
CA LEU A 25 23.48 10.14 -2.21
C LEU A 25 23.04 8.69 -1.97
N MET A 26 23.18 8.20 -0.75
CA MET A 26 22.71 6.84 -0.39
C MET A 26 21.17 6.75 -0.53
N TYR A 27 20.44 7.76 -0.04
CA TYR A 27 18.99 7.81 -0.20
C TYR A 27 18.55 7.84 -1.66
N ALA A 28 19.21 8.68 -2.49
CA ALA A 28 18.91 8.74 -3.92
C ALA A 28 19.25 7.42 -4.65
N ALA A 29 20.35 6.77 -4.29
CA ALA A 29 20.71 5.47 -4.86
C ALA A 29 19.68 4.39 -4.49
N GLN A 30 19.23 4.36 -3.26
CA GLN A 30 18.19 3.43 -2.81
C GLN A 30 16.85 3.68 -3.51
N SER A 31 16.43 4.94 -3.67
CA SER A 31 15.23 5.32 -4.42
C SER A 31 15.28 4.82 -5.87
N ILE A 32 16.39 5.02 -6.56
CA ILE A 32 16.59 4.57 -7.94
C ILE A 32 16.55 3.04 -8.00
N GLN A 33 17.24 2.35 -7.10
CA GLN A 33 17.26 0.88 -7.06
C GLN A 33 15.86 0.30 -6.86
N GLN A 34 15.09 0.84 -5.93
CA GLN A 34 13.72 0.39 -5.68
C GLN A 34 12.79 0.68 -6.86
N ALA A 35 12.93 1.86 -7.50
CA ALA A 35 12.17 2.18 -8.70
C ALA A 35 12.46 1.20 -9.85
N HIS A 36 13.72 0.83 -10.05
CA HIS A 36 14.08 -0.19 -11.05
C HIS A 36 13.50 -1.56 -10.70
N LEU A 37 13.67 -2.03 -9.46
CA LEU A 37 13.13 -3.31 -9.02
C LEU A 37 11.63 -3.42 -9.32
N TYR A 38 10.82 -2.46 -8.87
CA TYR A 38 9.37 -2.53 -9.06
C TYR A 38 8.95 -2.32 -10.52
N SER A 39 9.71 -1.55 -11.31
CA SER A 39 9.49 -1.42 -12.75
C SER A 39 9.75 -2.75 -13.47
N ASP A 40 10.81 -3.46 -13.11
CA ASP A 40 11.16 -4.75 -13.71
C ASP A 40 10.12 -5.82 -13.35
N LEU A 41 9.67 -5.85 -12.09
CA LEU A 41 8.59 -6.75 -11.65
C LEU A 41 7.28 -6.49 -12.41
N ALA A 42 6.90 -5.21 -12.62
CA ALA A 42 5.72 -4.84 -13.41
C ALA A 42 5.86 -5.25 -14.89
N ALA A 43 7.08 -5.17 -15.45
CA ALA A 43 7.34 -5.63 -16.81
C ALA A 43 7.19 -7.16 -16.93
N VAL A 44 7.71 -7.93 -15.96
CA VAL A 44 7.52 -9.40 -15.90
C VAL A 44 6.04 -9.74 -15.84
N ARG A 45 5.27 -9.09 -14.95
CA ARG A 45 3.81 -9.29 -14.87
C ARG A 45 3.12 -9.06 -16.21
N THR A 46 3.47 -7.98 -16.91
CA THR A 46 2.88 -7.64 -18.21
C THR A 46 3.19 -8.71 -19.27
N GLN A 47 4.41 -9.25 -19.28
CA GLN A 47 4.81 -10.31 -20.20
C GLN A 47 4.05 -11.62 -19.91
N ASP A 48 3.93 -12.01 -18.63
CA ASP A 48 3.16 -13.18 -18.22
C ASP A 48 1.71 -13.09 -18.71
N THR A 49 1.08 -11.93 -18.51
CA THR A 49 -0.30 -11.68 -18.97
C THR A 49 -0.45 -11.80 -20.49
N GLN A 50 0.51 -11.27 -21.26
CA GLN A 50 0.48 -11.37 -22.72
C GLN A 50 0.66 -12.81 -23.25
N GLN A 51 1.53 -13.60 -22.60
CA GLN A 51 1.72 -15.01 -22.94
C GLN A 51 0.48 -15.86 -22.65
N GLU A 52 -0.22 -15.59 -21.55
CA GLU A 52 -1.47 -16.29 -21.19
C GLU A 52 -2.59 -15.98 -22.19
N ILE A 53 -2.77 -14.73 -22.58
CA ILE A 53 -3.73 -14.34 -23.63
C ILE A 53 -3.43 -15.03 -24.94
N ALA A 54 -2.15 -15.12 -25.33
CA ALA A 54 -1.72 -15.75 -26.58
C ALA A 54 -1.91 -17.28 -26.56
N SER A 55 -1.81 -17.94 -25.40
CA SER A 55 -1.93 -19.40 -25.26
C SER A 55 -3.36 -19.92 -25.14
N GLN A 56 -4.38 -19.06 -25.09
CA GLN A 56 -5.81 -19.43 -24.88
C GLN A 56 -6.03 -20.34 -23.66
N SER A 57 -5.14 -20.31 -22.70
CA SER A 57 -5.27 -21.12 -21.49
C SER A 57 -6.32 -20.51 -20.56
N SER A 58 -7.34 -21.28 -20.21
CA SER A 58 -8.46 -20.86 -19.36
C SER A 58 -8.13 -20.83 -17.86
N VAL A 59 -6.87 -20.98 -17.49
CA VAL A 59 -6.42 -21.01 -16.08
C VAL A 59 -5.50 -19.84 -15.84
N GLN A 60 -6.01 -18.84 -15.13
CA GLN A 60 -5.21 -17.75 -14.60
C GLN A 60 -4.14 -18.29 -13.63
N PRO A 61 -2.91 -17.77 -13.65
CA PRO A 61 -2.64 -16.55 -12.89
C PRO A 61 -1.73 -15.55 -13.57
N THR A 62 -2.19 -14.35 -13.69
CA THR A 62 -1.39 -13.17 -13.92
C THR A 62 -0.26 -13.15 -12.88
N SER A 63 1.01 -13.34 -13.30
CA SER A 63 2.20 -13.31 -12.44
C SER A 63 2.68 -14.65 -11.84
N ARG A 64 2.47 -15.76 -12.54
CA ARG A 64 2.93 -17.08 -12.07
C ARG A 64 4.44 -17.11 -11.77
N ASN A 65 5.25 -16.46 -12.60
CA ASN A 65 6.70 -16.44 -12.41
C ASN A 65 7.07 -15.72 -11.11
N LEU A 66 6.43 -14.60 -10.79
CA LEU A 66 6.68 -13.85 -9.56
C LEU A 66 6.29 -14.64 -8.30
N TYR A 67 5.20 -15.42 -8.34
CA TYR A 67 4.84 -16.33 -7.24
C TYR A 67 5.87 -17.45 -7.04
N LEU A 68 6.53 -17.91 -8.12
CA LEU A 68 7.60 -18.90 -8.01
C LEU A 68 8.89 -18.31 -7.46
N GLU A 69 9.17 -17.03 -7.74
CA GLU A 69 10.33 -16.32 -7.21
C GLU A 69 10.19 -16.00 -5.72
N ASN A 70 9.00 -15.56 -5.31
CA ASN A 70 8.71 -15.29 -3.90
C ASN A 70 7.31 -15.79 -3.52
N SER A 71 7.28 -16.91 -2.80
CA SER A 71 6.05 -17.58 -2.34
C SER A 71 5.26 -16.81 -1.29
N ASP A 72 5.82 -15.73 -0.73
CA ASP A 72 5.10 -14.84 0.19
C ASP A 72 4.19 -13.85 -0.56
N MET A 73 4.29 -13.78 -1.89
CA MET A 73 3.39 -12.97 -2.71
C MET A 73 1.98 -13.55 -2.67
N VAL A 74 0.97 -12.70 -2.42
CA VAL A 74 -0.45 -13.08 -2.40
C VAL A 74 -1.26 -12.39 -3.49
N GLY A 75 -0.71 -11.38 -4.13
CA GLY A 75 -1.38 -10.67 -5.20
C GLY A 75 -0.56 -9.53 -5.77
N TRP A 76 -1.20 -8.79 -6.68
CA TRP A 76 -0.67 -7.58 -7.30
C TRP A 76 -1.72 -6.49 -7.26
N ILE A 77 -1.35 -5.30 -6.77
CA ILE A 77 -2.25 -4.16 -6.67
C ILE A 77 -1.90 -3.10 -7.70
N GLN A 78 -2.92 -2.54 -8.36
CA GLN A 78 -2.74 -1.47 -9.33
C GLN A 78 -3.87 -0.45 -9.24
N ILE A 79 -3.52 0.84 -9.36
CA ILE A 79 -4.45 1.94 -9.57
C ILE A 79 -3.97 2.72 -10.79
N GLU A 80 -4.73 2.66 -11.87
CA GLU A 80 -4.36 3.32 -13.13
C GLU A 80 -4.17 4.84 -12.95
N GLY A 81 -3.13 5.38 -13.58
CA GLY A 81 -2.81 6.81 -13.52
C GLY A 81 -2.15 7.25 -12.20
N THR A 82 -1.74 6.30 -11.37
CA THR A 82 -0.98 6.53 -10.13
C THR A 82 0.33 5.76 -10.12
N SER A 83 1.17 5.97 -9.10
CA SER A 83 2.39 5.18 -8.88
C SER A 83 2.12 3.79 -8.29
N ILE A 84 0.86 3.47 -7.93
CA ILE A 84 0.51 2.21 -7.27
C ILE A 84 0.39 1.11 -8.32
N ASP A 85 1.46 0.31 -8.44
CA ASP A 85 1.59 -0.85 -9.33
C ASP A 85 2.63 -1.81 -8.72
N TYR A 86 2.23 -2.60 -7.71
CA TYR A 86 3.12 -3.33 -6.84
C TYR A 86 2.66 -4.76 -6.52
N PRO A 87 3.60 -5.71 -6.28
CA PRO A 87 3.26 -6.97 -5.63
C PRO A 87 2.76 -6.71 -4.20
N VAL A 88 1.90 -7.60 -3.72
CA VAL A 88 1.41 -7.60 -2.34
C VAL A 88 1.87 -8.88 -1.67
N MET A 89 2.55 -8.73 -0.55
CA MET A 89 3.17 -9.81 0.21
C MET A 89 2.33 -10.16 1.44
N GLN A 90 2.50 -11.38 1.98
CA GLN A 90 1.90 -11.75 3.27
C GLN A 90 2.77 -12.77 3.98
N THR A 91 3.11 -12.50 5.25
CA THR A 91 3.88 -13.38 6.13
C THR A 91 3.15 -13.48 7.48
N PRO A 92 2.19 -14.41 7.63
CA PRO A 92 1.40 -14.51 8.87
C PRO A 92 2.25 -14.76 10.13
N ALA A 93 3.40 -15.45 9.99
CA ALA A 93 4.31 -15.72 11.12
C ALA A 93 5.13 -14.48 11.56
N ASP A 94 5.37 -13.54 10.64
CA ASP A 94 6.01 -12.24 10.91
C ASP A 94 5.26 -11.13 10.16
N PRO A 95 4.12 -10.65 10.70
CA PRO A 95 3.21 -9.76 9.99
C PRO A 95 3.82 -8.43 9.49
N ASN A 96 4.96 -8.03 10.06
CA ASN A 96 5.63 -6.77 9.73
C ASN A 96 6.90 -6.96 8.89
N TYR A 97 7.21 -8.17 8.43
CA TYR A 97 8.43 -8.46 7.68
C TYR A 97 8.61 -7.50 6.50
N TYR A 98 7.60 -7.38 5.66
CA TYR A 98 7.63 -6.53 4.46
C TYR A 98 7.49 -5.03 4.73
N LEU A 99 7.34 -4.62 5.98
CA LEU A 99 7.48 -3.21 6.37
C LEU A 99 8.90 -2.68 6.08
N LYS A 100 9.90 -3.57 6.13
CA LYS A 100 11.32 -3.24 5.96
C LYS A 100 12.08 -4.17 4.99
N HIS A 101 11.35 -4.94 4.18
CA HIS A 101 11.96 -5.80 3.16
C HIS A 101 11.22 -5.62 1.83
N ASP A 102 11.99 -5.60 0.73
CA ASP A 102 11.45 -5.58 -0.61
C ASP A 102 11.00 -6.97 -1.09
N PHE A 103 10.58 -7.06 -2.36
CA PHE A 103 10.17 -8.32 -2.98
C PHE A 103 11.27 -9.40 -2.96
N GLU A 104 12.53 -9.00 -3.09
CA GLU A 104 13.69 -9.89 -3.06
C GLU A 104 14.16 -10.23 -1.64
N LYS A 105 13.42 -9.77 -0.61
CA LYS A 105 13.74 -9.94 0.83
C LYS A 105 14.99 -9.18 1.29
N HIS A 106 15.45 -8.19 0.53
CA HIS A 106 16.49 -7.28 0.99
C HIS A 106 15.92 -6.23 1.93
N TYR A 107 16.71 -5.88 2.97
CA TYR A 107 16.33 -4.82 3.88
C TYR A 107 16.29 -3.47 3.15
N THR A 108 15.18 -2.76 3.28
CA THR A 108 14.98 -1.42 2.70
C THR A 108 13.95 -0.63 3.50
N ASP A 109 14.11 0.69 3.56
CA ASP A 109 13.12 1.57 4.18
C ASP A 109 11.83 1.72 3.35
N TYR A 110 11.86 1.30 2.09
CA TYR A 110 10.69 1.30 1.19
C TYR A 110 9.73 0.17 1.51
N GLY A 111 10.23 -0.97 1.96
CA GLY A 111 9.42 -2.16 2.15
C GLY A 111 8.78 -2.65 0.85
N CYS A 112 7.73 -3.44 1.01
CA CYS A 112 6.82 -3.84 -0.06
C CYS A 112 5.38 -3.76 0.48
N PRO A 113 4.36 -3.42 -0.31
CA PRO A 113 2.97 -3.52 0.14
C PRO A 113 2.66 -4.91 0.68
N PHE A 114 1.99 -4.98 1.82
CA PHE A 114 1.73 -6.25 2.48
C PHE A 114 0.31 -6.32 3.07
N MET A 115 -0.23 -7.53 3.05
CA MET A 115 -1.57 -7.82 3.55
C MET A 115 -1.54 -8.13 5.03
N GLN A 116 -2.58 -7.75 5.74
CA GLN A 116 -2.79 -8.09 7.14
C GLN A 116 -2.81 -9.63 7.33
N ALA A 117 -2.21 -10.11 8.42
CA ALA A 117 -1.92 -11.53 8.60
C ALA A 117 -3.14 -12.44 8.69
N ASP A 118 -4.27 -11.92 9.18
CA ASP A 118 -5.54 -12.64 9.34
C ASP A 118 -6.48 -12.54 8.13
N CYS A 119 -6.07 -11.82 7.07
CA CYS A 119 -6.78 -11.81 5.79
C CYS A 119 -6.46 -13.07 4.98
N ASP A 120 -7.47 -13.60 4.25
CA ASP A 120 -7.33 -14.77 3.38
C ASP A 120 -7.78 -14.41 1.94
N VAL A 121 -6.90 -14.59 0.95
CA VAL A 121 -7.20 -14.34 -0.47
C VAL A 121 -7.84 -15.53 -1.18
N LEU A 122 -7.61 -16.76 -0.67
CA LEU A 122 -8.13 -18.00 -1.27
C LEU A 122 -9.58 -18.23 -0.87
N ARG A 123 -9.92 -17.92 0.38
CA ARG A 123 -11.29 -17.84 0.89
C ARG A 123 -11.52 -16.39 1.27
N PRO A 124 -11.81 -15.51 0.29
CA PRO A 124 -11.68 -14.08 0.50
C PRO A 124 -12.44 -13.59 1.72
N SER A 125 -11.68 -13.03 2.68
CA SER A 125 -12.22 -12.32 3.83
C SER A 125 -13.23 -11.25 3.38
N ASP A 126 -14.11 -10.82 4.25
CA ASP A 126 -15.06 -9.75 3.93
C ASP A 126 -14.35 -8.42 3.66
N ASN A 127 -13.18 -8.20 4.29
CA ASN A 127 -12.34 -7.05 4.05
C ASN A 127 -10.86 -7.46 3.99
N LEU A 128 -10.25 -7.36 2.82
CA LEU A 128 -8.81 -7.50 2.66
C LEU A 128 -8.14 -6.16 3.00
N ILE A 129 -7.11 -6.19 3.85
CA ILE A 129 -6.43 -4.97 4.30
C ILE A 129 -4.98 -5.02 3.86
N ILE A 130 -4.56 -4.02 3.07
CA ILE A 130 -3.21 -3.90 2.53
C ILE A 130 -2.57 -2.62 3.05
N TYR A 131 -1.36 -2.76 3.58
CA TYR A 131 -0.53 -1.69 4.08
C TYR A 131 0.59 -1.36 3.10
N GLY A 132 0.96 -0.10 2.99
CA GLY A 132 2.12 0.35 2.24
C GLY A 132 2.66 1.67 2.78
N HIS A 133 3.94 1.93 2.60
CA HIS A 133 4.56 3.17 3.03
C HIS A 133 4.07 4.39 2.23
N ASN A 134 4.07 5.55 2.88
CA ASN A 134 3.94 6.86 2.23
C ASN A 134 5.33 7.45 2.08
N MET A 135 5.98 7.17 0.96
CA MET A 135 7.36 7.62 0.72
C MET A 135 7.41 9.08 0.27
N LYS A 136 8.45 9.80 0.70
CA LYS A 136 8.63 11.23 0.35
C LYS A 136 8.89 11.47 -1.13
N ASP A 137 9.43 10.47 -1.85
CA ASP A 137 9.65 10.52 -3.28
C ASP A 137 8.40 10.21 -4.11
N GLY A 138 7.25 9.98 -3.45
CA GLY A 138 5.97 9.72 -4.10
C GLY A 138 5.73 8.24 -4.46
N SER A 139 6.64 7.34 -4.12
CA SER A 139 6.49 5.91 -4.36
C SER A 139 5.65 5.19 -3.30
N MET A 140 5.46 3.90 -3.46
CA MET A 140 4.62 3.04 -2.64
C MET A 140 3.17 3.55 -2.60
N PHE A 141 2.58 3.72 -1.42
CA PHE A 141 1.21 4.18 -1.25
C PHE A 141 1.09 5.70 -1.04
N ALA A 142 2.10 6.49 -1.44
CA ALA A 142 2.07 7.95 -1.30
C ALA A 142 0.87 8.58 -2.01
N ASP A 143 0.46 8.03 -3.16
CA ASP A 143 -0.65 8.53 -3.95
C ASP A 143 -2.02 8.38 -3.26
N LEU A 144 -2.14 7.56 -2.20
CA LEU A 144 -3.40 7.51 -1.42
C LEU A 144 -3.74 8.85 -0.77
N SER A 145 -2.76 9.69 -0.47
CA SER A 145 -3.00 11.04 0.07
C SER A 145 -3.69 11.98 -0.93
N LYS A 146 -3.52 11.74 -2.24
CA LYS A 146 -4.15 12.53 -3.31
C LYS A 146 -5.68 12.34 -3.35
N TYR A 147 -6.18 11.22 -2.80
CA TYR A 147 -7.61 11.00 -2.64
C TYR A 147 -8.29 11.94 -1.64
N SER A 148 -7.53 12.81 -0.95
CA SER A 148 -8.12 13.97 -0.26
C SER A 148 -8.93 14.87 -1.22
N SER A 149 -8.62 14.86 -2.52
CA SER A 149 -9.38 15.53 -3.58
C SER A 149 -10.46 14.60 -4.16
N LYS A 150 -11.70 15.07 -4.19
CA LYS A 150 -12.80 14.36 -4.85
C LYS A 150 -12.58 14.22 -6.36
N ASP A 151 -11.95 15.21 -7.00
CA ASP A 151 -11.64 15.17 -8.43
C ASP A 151 -10.62 14.09 -8.75
N PHE A 152 -9.63 13.89 -7.86
CA PHE A 152 -8.68 12.79 -7.99
C PHE A 152 -9.41 11.44 -7.88
N TRP A 153 -10.31 11.27 -6.90
CA TRP A 153 -11.14 10.07 -6.81
C TRP A 153 -11.98 9.86 -8.07
N GLN A 154 -12.57 10.89 -8.64
CA GLN A 154 -13.37 10.77 -9.86
C GLN A 154 -12.57 10.25 -11.06
N ALA A 155 -11.29 10.61 -11.14
CA ALA A 155 -10.37 10.15 -12.18
C ALA A 155 -9.83 8.72 -11.90
N HIS A 156 -9.78 8.29 -10.65
CA HIS A 156 -9.13 7.04 -10.21
C HIS A 156 -10.05 6.23 -9.28
N LYS A 157 -11.24 5.83 -9.75
CA LYS A 157 -12.27 5.19 -8.92
C LYS A 157 -12.00 3.73 -8.61
N THR A 158 -11.16 3.06 -9.40
CA THR A 158 -11.01 1.61 -9.40
C THR A 158 -9.63 1.20 -8.91
N VAL A 159 -9.60 0.27 -7.98
CA VAL A 159 -8.41 -0.47 -7.56
C VAL A 159 -8.49 -1.86 -8.15
N TRP A 160 -7.46 -2.27 -8.88
CA TRP A 160 -7.29 -3.63 -9.37
C TRP A 160 -6.46 -4.43 -8.36
N PHE A 161 -6.92 -5.60 -8.02
CA PHE A 161 -6.18 -6.54 -7.17
C PHE A 161 -6.24 -7.94 -7.76
N ASP A 162 -5.13 -8.35 -8.36
CA ASP A 162 -4.95 -9.66 -8.95
C ASP A 162 -4.38 -10.61 -7.91
N THR A 163 -4.98 -11.79 -7.78
CA THR A 163 -4.53 -12.85 -6.89
C THR A 163 -4.42 -14.16 -7.65
N VAL A 164 -3.92 -15.21 -7.00
CA VAL A 164 -3.94 -16.59 -7.57
C VAL A 164 -5.36 -17.09 -7.85
N ALA A 165 -6.38 -16.50 -7.22
CA ALA A 165 -7.79 -16.85 -7.44
C ALA A 165 -8.42 -16.05 -8.60
N GLY A 166 -7.72 -15.07 -9.15
CA GLY A 166 -8.17 -14.25 -10.28
C GLY A 166 -8.02 -12.75 -10.06
N SER A 167 -8.34 -11.99 -11.11
CA SER A 167 -8.34 -10.53 -11.11
C SER A 167 -9.65 -10.00 -10.55
N CYS A 168 -9.58 -9.00 -9.69
CA CYS A 168 -10.73 -8.36 -9.06
C CYS A 168 -10.61 -6.84 -9.16
N ALA A 169 -11.70 -6.20 -9.54
CA ALA A 169 -11.85 -4.75 -9.51
C ALA A 169 -12.63 -4.35 -8.25
N TYR A 170 -12.17 -3.28 -7.60
CA TYR A 170 -12.82 -2.70 -6.42
C TYR A 170 -13.13 -1.24 -6.70
N GLU A 171 -14.41 -0.86 -6.61
CA GLU A 171 -14.84 0.52 -6.76
C GLU A 171 -14.77 1.24 -5.40
N ILE A 172 -14.03 2.35 -5.34
CA ILE A 172 -13.76 3.09 -4.10
C ILE A 172 -15.05 3.78 -3.62
N PHE A 173 -15.55 3.35 -2.43
CA PHE A 173 -16.76 3.91 -1.82
C PHE A 173 -16.49 4.85 -0.65
N ALA A 174 -15.31 4.77 0.00
CA ALA A 174 -14.93 5.66 1.10
C ALA A 174 -13.44 6.01 1.07
N VAL A 175 -13.12 7.27 1.33
CA VAL A 175 -11.78 7.77 1.59
C VAL A 175 -11.79 8.43 2.96
N ILE A 176 -10.90 8.00 3.85
CA ILE A 176 -10.92 8.41 5.25
C ILE A 176 -9.52 8.87 5.66
N HIS A 177 -9.45 10.00 6.34
CA HIS A 177 -8.28 10.43 7.08
C HIS A 177 -8.56 10.23 8.57
N THR A 178 -7.74 9.43 9.26
CA THR A 178 -7.98 9.02 10.65
C THR A 178 -6.68 8.86 11.41
N THR A 179 -6.78 8.53 12.69
CA THR A 179 -5.66 8.12 13.55
C THR A 179 -5.91 6.73 14.12
N VAL A 180 -4.84 5.97 14.36
CA VAL A 180 -4.89 4.66 15.03
C VAL A 180 -4.60 4.73 16.53
N GLN A 181 -4.51 5.92 17.10
CA GLN A 181 -4.34 6.10 18.55
C GLN A 181 -5.58 5.63 19.30
N ALA A 182 -5.41 4.66 20.21
CA ALA A 182 -6.52 3.96 20.87
C ALA A 182 -7.43 4.87 21.71
N ASP A 183 -6.89 5.99 22.19
CA ASP A 183 -7.59 6.91 23.11
C ASP A 183 -8.13 8.17 22.42
N ALA A 184 -7.98 8.30 21.12
CA ALA A 184 -8.47 9.46 20.38
C ALA A 184 -9.95 9.28 20.02
N ALA A 185 -10.79 10.28 20.29
CA ALA A 185 -12.21 10.28 19.91
C ALA A 185 -12.43 10.14 18.39
N ALA A 186 -11.42 10.42 17.59
CA ALA A 186 -11.40 10.28 16.14
C ALA A 186 -10.84 8.92 15.67
N ALA A 187 -10.43 8.00 16.56
CA ALA A 187 -9.85 6.74 16.20
C ALA A 187 -10.86 5.85 15.45
N PHE A 188 -10.40 5.29 14.35
CA PHE A 188 -11.16 4.30 13.58
C PHE A 188 -10.34 3.01 13.48
N PRO A 189 -10.66 1.97 14.27
CA PRO A 189 -9.91 0.72 14.31
C PRO A 189 -10.27 -0.18 13.11
N PHE A 190 -10.10 0.33 11.88
CA PHE A 190 -10.43 -0.35 10.62
C PHE A 190 -9.79 -1.73 10.51
N TYR A 191 -8.61 -1.91 11.09
CA TYR A 191 -7.83 -3.15 11.09
C TYR A 191 -8.46 -4.30 11.89
N ARG A 192 -9.52 -4.02 12.67
CA ARG A 192 -10.25 -5.06 13.42
C ARG A 192 -11.39 -5.70 12.63
N PHE A 193 -11.75 -5.11 11.49
CA PHE A 193 -12.81 -5.64 10.65
C PHE A 193 -12.20 -6.39 9.47
N VAL A 194 -12.06 -7.69 9.60
CA VAL A 194 -11.63 -8.62 8.55
C VAL A 194 -12.81 -9.43 8.05
N ASP A 195 -13.54 -10.08 8.96
CA ASP A 195 -14.75 -10.84 8.66
C ASP A 195 -15.89 -10.43 9.59
N ALA A 196 -17.08 -10.33 9.05
CA ALA A 196 -18.29 -10.04 9.79
C ALA A 196 -18.84 -11.31 10.45
N ALA A 197 -19.10 -11.27 11.74
CA ALA A 197 -19.78 -12.37 12.43
C ALA A 197 -21.28 -12.43 12.08
N ALA A 198 -21.87 -11.28 11.72
CA ALA A 198 -23.28 -11.15 11.34
C ALA A 198 -23.47 -10.01 10.31
N PRO A 199 -24.60 -10.00 9.55
CA PRO A 199 -24.91 -8.91 8.61
C PRO A 199 -24.88 -7.52 9.23
N GLU A 200 -25.26 -7.41 10.49
CA GLU A 200 -25.29 -6.17 11.26
C GLU A 200 -23.90 -5.60 11.49
N ASP A 201 -22.89 -6.46 11.70
CA ASP A 201 -21.49 -6.05 11.88
C ASP A 201 -20.94 -5.44 10.59
N PHE A 202 -21.25 -6.07 9.45
CA PHE A 202 -20.87 -5.55 8.13
C PHE A 202 -21.52 -4.19 7.87
N ALA A 203 -22.82 -4.09 8.10
CA ALA A 203 -23.57 -2.85 7.93
C ALA A 203 -23.06 -1.73 8.85
N ALA A 204 -22.72 -2.06 10.10
CA ALA A 204 -22.13 -1.11 11.05
C ALA A 204 -20.77 -0.60 10.57
N TYR A 205 -19.89 -1.50 10.05
CA TYR A 205 -18.60 -1.12 9.50
C TYR A 205 -18.75 -0.19 8.28
N VAL A 206 -19.59 -0.54 7.31
CA VAL A 206 -19.85 0.29 6.12
C VAL A 206 -20.42 1.66 6.51
N SER A 207 -21.37 1.68 7.47
CA SER A 207 -21.91 2.94 8.00
C SER A 207 -20.85 3.80 8.67
N ALA A 208 -19.96 3.18 9.45
CA ALA A 208 -18.86 3.86 10.11
C ALA A 208 -17.83 4.43 9.09
N CYS A 209 -17.57 3.71 7.99
CA CYS A 209 -16.73 4.19 6.89
C CYS A 209 -17.36 5.41 6.21
N LYS A 210 -18.65 5.34 5.85
CA LYS A 210 -19.36 6.44 5.19
C LYS A 210 -19.47 7.69 6.07
N ALA A 211 -19.70 7.51 7.38
CA ALA A 211 -19.78 8.62 8.32
C ALA A 211 -18.45 9.37 8.52
N ARG A 212 -17.30 8.72 8.21
CA ARG A 212 -15.95 9.28 8.30
C ARG A 212 -15.35 9.67 6.96
N ALA A 213 -16.01 9.30 5.86
CA ALA A 213 -15.52 9.59 4.53
C ALA A 213 -15.43 11.12 4.31
N LEU A 214 -14.36 11.58 3.67
CA LEU A 214 -14.09 12.99 3.38
C LEU A 214 -15.16 13.60 2.44
N TYR A 215 -15.80 12.76 1.64
CA TYR A 215 -16.86 13.14 0.73
C TYR A 215 -17.76 11.94 0.40
N ASP A 216 -18.98 12.22 -0.01
CA ASP A 216 -19.89 11.18 -0.50
C ASP A 216 -19.52 10.78 -1.94
N THR A 217 -19.29 9.50 -2.15
CA THR A 217 -19.02 8.89 -3.46
C THR A 217 -20.29 8.46 -4.19
N GLY A 218 -21.43 8.39 -3.49
CA GLY A 218 -22.67 7.81 -3.98
C GLY A 218 -22.68 6.28 -4.01
N ILE A 219 -21.56 5.62 -3.64
CA ILE A 219 -21.39 4.16 -3.63
C ILE A 219 -21.59 3.65 -2.21
N SER A 220 -22.11 2.42 -2.08
CA SER A 220 -22.25 1.72 -0.81
C SER A 220 -22.00 0.22 -0.98
N ALA A 221 -21.71 -0.46 0.11
CA ALA A 221 -21.58 -1.90 0.19
C ALA A 221 -22.65 -2.50 1.10
N GLN A 222 -22.98 -3.78 0.87
CA GLN A 222 -23.94 -4.55 1.65
C GLN A 222 -23.33 -5.89 2.06
N TYR A 223 -23.91 -6.55 3.05
CA TYR A 223 -23.45 -7.85 3.49
C TYR A 223 -23.39 -8.86 2.33
N GLY A 224 -22.25 -9.55 2.23
CA GLY A 224 -21.92 -10.43 1.11
C GLY A 224 -21.03 -9.80 0.05
N ASP A 225 -20.95 -8.46 -0.03
CA ASP A 225 -19.91 -7.78 -0.81
C ASP A 225 -18.53 -8.03 -0.19
N LYS A 226 -17.48 -7.99 -1.01
CA LYS A 226 -16.09 -8.07 -0.55
C LYS A 226 -15.43 -6.71 -0.63
N LEU A 227 -14.73 -6.34 0.42
CA LEU A 227 -14.07 -5.05 0.56
C LEU A 227 -12.55 -5.19 0.43
N LEU A 228 -11.92 -4.09 0.01
CA LEU A 228 -10.48 -3.90 0.00
C LEU A 228 -10.16 -2.58 0.67
N THR A 229 -9.35 -2.60 1.72
CA THR A 229 -8.86 -1.42 2.42
C THR A 229 -7.38 -1.23 2.17
N LEU A 230 -7.01 -0.10 1.55
CA LEU A 230 -5.61 0.33 1.42
C LEU A 230 -5.30 1.33 2.52
N SER A 231 -4.18 1.12 3.21
CA SER A 231 -3.77 1.96 4.34
C SER A 231 -2.33 2.43 4.22
N THR A 232 -2.11 3.73 4.43
CA THR A 232 -0.76 4.32 4.54
C THR A 232 -0.70 5.36 5.65
N CYS A 233 0.53 5.69 6.10
CA CYS A 233 0.75 6.78 7.06
C CYS A 233 0.49 8.14 6.41
N ASP A 234 0.07 9.14 7.18
CA ASP A 234 -0.11 10.48 6.65
C ASP A 234 1.14 11.37 6.76
N ASN A 235 2.19 10.94 7.41
CA ASN A 235 3.48 11.66 7.59
C ASN A 235 3.38 13.04 8.26
N ILE A 236 2.21 13.51 8.66
CA ILE A 236 1.95 14.83 9.24
C ILE A 236 1.42 14.70 10.67
N THR A 237 0.43 13.82 10.85
CA THR A 237 -0.25 13.61 12.12
C THR A 237 0.33 12.37 12.82
N ASP A 238 0.61 12.47 14.12
CA ASP A 238 1.04 11.31 14.90
C ASP A 238 0.05 10.16 14.79
N ASN A 239 0.54 9.03 14.29
CA ASN A 239 -0.28 7.84 13.99
C ASN A 239 -1.44 8.08 13.00
N GLY A 240 -1.37 9.15 12.20
CA GLY A 240 -2.33 9.44 11.15
C GLY A 240 -2.29 8.40 10.02
N ARG A 241 -3.46 8.12 9.44
CA ARG A 241 -3.63 7.16 8.35
C ARG A 241 -4.54 7.71 7.25
N TRP A 242 -4.13 7.47 6.01
CA TRP A 242 -4.99 7.53 4.85
C TRP A 242 -5.54 6.15 4.57
N LEU A 243 -6.87 6.07 4.45
CA LEU A 243 -7.58 4.84 4.07
C LEU A 243 -8.34 5.08 2.78
N VAL A 244 -8.19 4.18 1.83
CA VAL A 244 -8.99 4.12 0.60
C VAL A 244 -9.68 2.76 0.61
N ILE A 245 -11.01 2.76 0.65
CA ILE A 245 -11.81 1.55 0.85
C ILE A 245 -12.70 1.34 -0.37
N GLY A 246 -12.50 0.21 -1.03
CA GLY A 246 -13.25 -0.21 -2.21
C GLY A 246 -14.17 -1.39 -1.93
N LYS A 247 -15.23 -1.49 -2.75
CA LYS A 247 -16.14 -2.63 -2.84
C LYS A 247 -15.86 -3.37 -4.13
N ARG A 248 -15.78 -4.70 -4.09
CA ARG A 248 -15.63 -5.55 -5.29
C ARG A 248 -16.82 -5.38 -6.24
N ILE A 249 -16.53 -5.25 -7.55
CA ILE A 249 -17.50 -5.12 -8.65
C ILE A 249 -17.35 -6.24 -9.67
#